data_3e2509bb1c905e94055e5eef4761a7cb
#
_entry.id   3e2509bb1c905e94055e5eef4761a7cb
#
_cell.length_a   1.000
_cell.length_b   1.000
_cell.length_c   1.000
_cell.angle_alpha   90.00
_cell.angle_beta   90.00
_cell.angle_gamma   90.00
#
_symmetry.space_group_name_H-M   'P 1'
#
loop_
_entity.id
_entity.type
_entity.pdbx_description
1 polymer ?
#
loop_
_entity_poly.entity_id
_entity_poly.type
_entity_poly.pdbx_seq_one_letter_code
_entity_poly.pdbx_strand_id
1 'polypeptide(L)'
;MLTWLMGELIALDAGFAVFQYITLRGILAAATALLISLWVGPWMIARLDQLQIGQSVRDDGPESHLVKSGTPTMGGALIIVAIVAGSLIWGDLQSRYLWVAVLTTLAFGTIGWVDDYRKVVEKDSRGLPARWKYFWQSVVG
;
A
#
# COMPACT_ATOMS: atom_id res chain seq x y z
N MET A 1 -16.64 -5.39 7.05
CA MET A 1 -17.43 -4.53 7.97
C MET A 1 -18.74 -4.06 7.34
N LEU A 2 -18.69 -3.36 6.24
CA LEU A 2 -19.93 -2.86 5.57
C LEU A 2 -20.85 -3.98 5.07
N THR A 3 -20.36 -5.18 4.78
CA THR A 3 -21.18 -6.33 4.35
C THR A 3 -22.22 -6.75 5.39
N TRP A 4 -21.89 -6.68 6.68
CA TRP A 4 -22.85 -6.95 7.76
C TRP A 4 -23.91 -5.84 7.85
N LEU A 5 -23.49 -4.59 7.82
CA LEU A 5 -24.39 -3.42 7.81
C LEU A 5 -25.33 -3.44 6.61
N MET A 6 -24.87 -3.89 5.45
CA MET A 6 -25.68 -4.01 4.24
C MET A 6 -26.75 -5.10 4.36
N GLY A 7 -26.48 -6.19 5.12
CA GLY A 7 -27.49 -7.19 5.43
C GLY A 7 -28.70 -6.57 6.17
N GLU A 8 -28.45 -5.70 7.13
CA GLU A 8 -29.48 -4.98 7.87
C GLU A 8 -30.20 -3.95 6.99
N LEU A 9 -29.48 -3.23 6.12
CA LEU A 9 -30.05 -2.22 5.23
C LEU A 9 -30.94 -2.83 4.13
N ILE A 10 -30.65 -4.04 3.66
CA ILE A 10 -31.47 -4.77 2.68
C ILE A 10 -32.84 -5.14 3.28
N ALA A 11 -32.89 -5.36 4.60
CA ALA A 11 -34.16 -5.58 5.30
C ALA A 11 -35.07 -4.34 5.29
N LEU A 12 -34.49 -3.15 5.08
CA LEU A 12 -35.21 -1.88 5.02
C LEU A 12 -35.64 -1.52 3.58
N ASP A 13 -34.78 -1.80 2.58
CA ASP A 13 -35.06 -1.51 1.17
C ASP A 13 -34.29 -2.47 0.26
N ALA A 14 -35.02 -3.11 -0.67
CA ALA A 14 -34.45 -4.03 -1.67
C ALA A 14 -33.42 -3.36 -2.62
N GLY A 15 -33.45 -2.04 -2.76
CA GLY A 15 -32.47 -1.29 -3.55
C GLY A 15 -31.03 -1.49 -3.08
N PHE A 16 -30.81 -1.75 -1.78
CA PHE A 16 -29.48 -2.02 -1.24
C PHE A 16 -28.89 -3.38 -1.63
N ALA A 17 -29.67 -4.26 -2.26
CA ALA A 17 -29.17 -5.55 -2.75
C ALA A 17 -28.05 -5.40 -3.80
N VAL A 18 -27.97 -4.26 -4.47
CA VAL A 18 -26.92 -3.95 -5.45
C VAL A 18 -25.52 -4.01 -4.82
N PHE A 19 -25.38 -3.69 -3.54
CA PHE A 19 -24.09 -3.75 -2.82
C PHE A 19 -23.62 -5.18 -2.48
N GLN A 20 -24.45 -6.19 -2.73
CA GLN A 20 -24.02 -7.59 -2.59
C GLN A 20 -23.18 -8.06 -3.79
N TYR A 21 -23.26 -7.37 -4.94
CA TYR A 21 -22.48 -7.73 -6.11
C TYR A 21 -20.99 -7.51 -5.87
N ILE A 22 -20.19 -8.55 -6.07
CA ILE A 22 -18.74 -8.52 -5.87
C ILE A 22 -18.06 -7.49 -6.77
N THR A 23 -18.56 -7.30 -7.97
CA THR A 23 -18.06 -6.30 -8.94
C THR A 23 -18.21 -4.87 -8.41
N LEU A 24 -19.40 -4.52 -7.90
CA LEU A 24 -19.64 -3.20 -7.33
C LEU A 24 -18.75 -2.96 -6.10
N ARG A 25 -18.67 -3.95 -5.23
CA ARG A 25 -17.80 -3.87 -4.04
C ARG A 25 -16.32 -3.70 -4.41
N GLY A 26 -15.86 -4.38 -5.46
CA GLY A 26 -14.51 -4.21 -6.00
C GLY A 26 -14.25 -2.80 -6.52
N ILE A 27 -15.19 -2.24 -7.28
CA ILE A 27 -15.11 -0.85 -7.78
C ILE A 27 -15.08 0.15 -6.62
N LEU A 28 -15.96 -0.03 -5.63
CA LEU A 28 -16.02 0.85 -4.46
C LEU A 28 -14.75 0.73 -3.59
N ALA A 29 -14.19 -0.46 -3.45
CA ALA A 29 -12.92 -0.66 -2.76
C ALA A 29 -11.77 0.06 -3.48
N ALA A 30 -11.70 -0.06 -4.81
CA ALA A 30 -10.69 0.63 -5.61
C ALA A 30 -10.86 2.16 -5.55
N ALA A 31 -12.10 2.67 -5.66
CA ALA A 31 -12.39 4.09 -5.53
C ALA A 31 -12.02 4.62 -4.14
N THR A 32 -12.33 3.88 -3.08
CA THR A 32 -11.97 4.23 -1.70
C THR A 32 -10.45 4.27 -1.52
N ALA A 33 -9.73 3.28 -2.03
CA ALA A 33 -8.27 3.25 -1.97
C ALA A 33 -7.66 4.45 -2.73
N LEU A 34 -8.20 4.78 -3.90
CA LEU A 34 -7.78 5.95 -4.68
C LEU A 34 -8.01 7.25 -3.91
N LEU A 35 -9.18 7.44 -3.33
CA LEU A 35 -9.51 8.63 -2.54
C LEU A 35 -8.60 8.77 -1.32
N ILE A 36 -8.33 7.68 -0.60
CA ILE A 36 -7.38 7.66 0.52
C ILE A 36 -5.99 8.08 0.02
N SER A 37 -5.52 7.52 -1.09
CA SER A 37 -4.21 7.84 -1.66
C SER A 37 -4.10 9.30 -2.08
N LEU A 38 -5.13 9.87 -2.69
CA LEU A 38 -5.15 11.27 -3.12
C LEU A 38 -5.22 12.24 -1.92
N TRP A 39 -5.96 11.88 -0.89
CA TRP A 39 -6.15 12.75 0.27
C TRP A 39 -4.97 12.70 1.24
N VAL A 40 -4.48 11.50 1.55
CA VAL A 40 -3.36 11.30 2.49
C VAL A 40 -2.01 11.50 1.81
N GLY A 41 -1.94 11.29 0.48
CA GLY A 41 -0.71 11.34 -0.31
C GLY A 41 0.11 12.61 -0.12
N PRO A 42 -0.44 13.81 -0.32
CA PRO A 42 0.31 15.05 -0.18
C PRO A 42 0.92 15.25 1.22
N TRP A 43 0.15 14.90 2.26
CA TRP A 43 0.63 14.96 3.64
C TRP A 43 1.76 13.97 3.90
N MET A 44 1.61 12.74 3.40
CA MET A 44 2.61 11.69 3.58
C MET A 44 3.89 11.99 2.81
N ILE A 45 3.78 12.50 1.57
CA ILE A 45 4.92 12.94 0.75
C ILE A 45 5.70 14.02 1.49
N ALA A 46 5.01 15.04 2.00
CA ALA A 46 5.64 16.13 2.76
C ALA A 46 6.36 15.61 4.02
N ARG A 47 5.80 14.61 4.70
CA ARG A 47 6.43 13.98 5.86
C ARG A 47 7.66 13.16 5.48
N LEU A 48 7.60 12.42 4.38
CA LEU A 48 8.72 11.62 3.89
C LEU A 48 9.87 12.52 3.42
N ASP A 49 9.56 13.63 2.75
CA ASP A 49 10.55 14.64 2.36
C ASP A 49 11.30 15.22 3.57
N GLN A 50 10.59 15.52 4.66
CA GLN A 50 11.21 15.99 5.90
C GLN A 50 12.15 14.96 6.52
N LEU A 51 11.84 13.66 6.40
CA LEU A 51 12.68 12.57 6.91
C LEU A 51 13.90 12.28 6.02
N GLN A 52 13.83 12.67 4.75
CA GLN A 52 14.90 12.48 3.76
C GLN A 52 15.94 13.62 3.74
N ILE A 53 15.77 14.66 4.55
CA ILE A 53 16.74 15.76 4.66
C ILE A 53 18.08 15.19 5.12
N GLY A 54 18.92 14.80 4.16
CA GLY A 54 20.25 14.25 4.42
C GLY A 54 20.65 13.05 3.56
N GLN A 55 19.81 12.63 2.62
CA GLN A 55 20.31 11.67 1.62
C GLN A 55 21.34 12.35 0.71
N SER A 56 22.62 11.96 0.89
CA SER A 56 23.67 12.36 -0.03
C SER A 56 23.35 11.77 -1.40
N VAL A 57 23.11 12.65 -2.36
CA VAL A 57 23.06 12.29 -3.78
C VAL A 57 24.41 11.65 -4.12
N ARG A 58 24.42 10.47 -4.73
CA ARG A 58 25.63 9.88 -5.27
C ARG A 58 26.12 10.79 -6.39
N ASP A 59 27.32 11.36 -6.24
CA ASP A 59 27.96 12.20 -7.25
C ASP A 59 28.43 11.40 -8.50
N ASP A 60 28.34 10.07 -8.48
CA ASP A 60 28.85 9.17 -9.52
C ASP A 60 27.79 8.60 -10.47
N GLY A 61 26.62 9.23 -10.62
CA GLY A 61 25.54 8.77 -11.50
C GLY A 61 25.40 9.58 -12.79
N PRO A 62 24.83 8.98 -13.89
CA PRO A 62 24.49 9.74 -15.10
C PRO A 62 23.56 10.91 -14.78
N GLU A 63 23.70 12.02 -15.52
CA GLU A 63 22.93 13.27 -15.31
C GLU A 63 21.42 13.09 -15.27
N SER A 64 20.87 12.03 -15.88
CA SER A 64 19.45 11.64 -15.79
C SER A 64 19.00 11.26 -14.37
N HIS A 65 19.90 10.95 -13.45
CA HIS A 65 19.59 10.67 -12.05
C HIS A 65 19.45 11.93 -11.20
N LEU A 66 20.01 13.04 -11.64
CA LEU A 66 19.89 14.34 -10.95
C LEU A 66 18.47 14.88 -11.01
N VAL A 67 17.73 14.59 -12.07
CA VAL A 67 16.31 14.97 -12.22
C VAL A 67 15.39 14.20 -11.25
N LYS A 68 15.83 13.05 -10.73
CA LYS A 68 15.09 12.25 -9.74
C LYS A 68 15.50 12.52 -8.29
N SER A 69 16.47 13.42 -8.06
CA SER A 69 16.82 13.85 -6.72
C SER A 69 15.65 14.66 -6.16
N GLY A 70 14.95 14.11 -5.18
CA GLY A 70 13.76 14.73 -4.59
C GLY A 70 12.48 13.89 -4.70
N THR A 71 12.52 12.73 -5.39
CA THR A 71 11.38 11.82 -5.37
C THR A 71 11.41 11.03 -4.06
N PRO A 72 10.40 11.18 -3.16
CA PRO A 72 10.40 10.48 -1.89
C PRO A 72 10.35 8.95 -2.12
N THR A 73 11.26 8.23 -1.51
CA THR A 73 11.21 6.79 -1.32
C THR A 73 10.11 6.47 -0.30
N MET A 74 9.55 5.27 -0.27
CA MET A 74 8.49 4.82 0.64
C MET A 74 7.04 5.18 0.25
N GLY A 75 6.79 5.74 -0.94
CA GLY A 75 5.41 5.95 -1.44
C GLY A 75 4.58 4.66 -1.53
N GLY A 76 5.24 3.50 -1.67
CA GLY A 76 4.59 2.19 -1.65
C GLY A 76 3.84 1.88 -0.35
N ALA A 77 4.27 2.42 0.78
CA ALA A 77 3.59 2.21 2.06
C ALA A 77 2.17 2.81 2.05
N LEU A 78 1.99 4.01 1.47
CA LEU A 78 0.68 4.64 1.30
C LEU A 78 -0.25 3.79 0.45
N ILE A 79 0.27 3.26 -0.67
CA ILE A 79 -0.50 2.44 -1.59
C ILE A 79 -0.99 1.17 -0.88
N ILE A 80 -0.12 0.50 -0.12
CA ILE A 80 -0.47 -0.71 0.64
C ILE A 80 -1.55 -0.39 1.69
N VAL A 81 -1.37 0.68 2.46
CA VAL A 81 -2.37 1.10 3.46
C VAL A 81 -3.72 1.39 2.80
N ALA A 82 -3.74 2.11 1.69
CA ALA A 82 -4.96 2.44 0.97
C ALA A 82 -5.67 1.19 0.41
N ILE A 83 -4.91 0.24 -0.18
CA ILE A 83 -5.46 -1.03 -0.70
C ILE A 83 -6.02 -1.87 0.44
N VAL A 84 -5.27 -2.04 1.53
CA VAL A 84 -5.71 -2.82 2.68
C VAL A 84 -6.96 -2.20 3.31
N ALA A 85 -6.99 -0.88 3.51
CA ALA A 85 -8.15 -0.18 4.04
C ALA A 85 -9.39 -0.37 3.14
N GLY A 86 -9.27 -0.14 1.83
CA GLY A 86 -10.35 -0.36 0.87
C GLY A 86 -10.85 -1.81 0.88
N SER A 87 -9.92 -2.77 0.93
CA SER A 87 -10.24 -4.21 0.97
C SER A 87 -10.95 -4.61 2.26
N LEU A 88 -10.57 -4.08 3.41
CA LEU A 88 -11.20 -4.39 4.70
C LEU A 88 -12.58 -3.71 4.84
N ILE A 89 -12.75 -2.53 4.28
CA ILE A 89 -14.04 -1.81 4.31
C ILE A 89 -15.10 -2.54 3.48
N TRP A 90 -14.77 -2.87 2.23
CA TRP A 90 -15.71 -3.42 1.25
C TRP A 90 -15.62 -4.94 1.10
N GLY A 91 -14.53 -5.56 1.58
CA GLY A 91 -14.32 -6.99 1.53
C GLY A 91 -15.24 -7.77 2.48
N ASP A 92 -15.45 -9.04 2.16
CA ASP A 92 -16.10 -9.97 3.06
C ASP A 92 -15.08 -10.56 4.04
N LEU A 93 -15.14 -10.10 5.29
CA LEU A 93 -14.21 -10.51 6.34
C LEU A 93 -14.34 -11.99 6.74
N GLN A 94 -15.42 -12.67 6.33
CA GLN A 94 -15.58 -14.11 6.54
C GLN A 94 -14.86 -14.93 5.47
N SER A 95 -14.50 -14.31 4.34
CA SER A 95 -13.79 -14.96 3.26
C SER A 95 -12.31 -15.19 3.60
N ARG A 96 -11.88 -16.45 3.59
CA ARG A 96 -10.47 -16.82 3.77
C ARG A 96 -9.57 -16.24 2.69
N TYR A 97 -10.08 -16.12 1.47
CA TYR A 97 -9.33 -15.57 0.33
C TYR A 97 -8.97 -14.10 0.53
N LEU A 98 -9.85 -13.32 1.15
CA LEU A 98 -9.56 -11.93 1.49
C LEU A 98 -8.36 -11.85 2.44
N TRP A 99 -8.36 -12.68 3.48
CA TRP A 99 -7.27 -12.67 4.46
C TRP A 99 -5.94 -13.14 3.86
N VAL A 100 -5.96 -14.17 3.00
CA VAL A 100 -4.76 -14.60 2.28
C VAL A 100 -4.22 -13.45 1.44
N ALA A 101 -5.05 -12.78 0.65
CA ALA A 101 -4.64 -11.65 -0.18
C ALA A 101 -4.08 -10.48 0.65
N VAL A 102 -4.76 -10.10 1.74
CA VAL A 102 -4.33 -9.02 2.63
C VAL A 102 -3.00 -9.36 3.31
N LEU A 103 -2.88 -10.57 3.88
CA LEU A 103 -1.65 -10.99 4.56
C LEU A 103 -0.47 -11.10 3.61
N THR A 104 -0.67 -11.65 2.41
CA THR A 104 0.38 -11.71 1.38
C THR A 104 0.80 -10.30 0.97
N THR A 105 -0.15 -9.39 0.73
CA THR A 105 0.14 -7.98 0.38
C THR A 105 0.94 -7.30 1.49
N LEU A 106 0.56 -7.49 2.75
CA LEU A 106 1.28 -6.93 3.90
C LEU A 106 2.68 -7.54 4.04
N ALA A 107 2.84 -8.84 3.83
CA ALA A 107 4.13 -9.51 3.91
C ALA A 107 5.09 -9.00 2.82
N PHE A 108 4.65 -8.89 1.56
CA PHE A 108 5.46 -8.26 0.51
C PHE A 108 5.72 -6.78 0.79
N GLY A 109 4.73 -6.08 1.34
CA GLY A 109 4.85 -4.69 1.75
C GLY A 109 5.91 -4.47 2.82
N THR A 110 6.00 -5.36 3.81
CA THR A 110 7.02 -5.29 4.85
C THR A 110 8.42 -5.52 4.31
N ILE A 111 8.59 -6.43 3.34
CA ILE A 111 9.88 -6.64 2.67
C ILE A 111 10.31 -5.36 1.93
N GLY A 112 9.40 -4.71 1.21
CA GLY A 112 9.66 -3.43 0.54
C GLY A 112 9.95 -2.32 1.53
N TRP A 113 9.20 -2.24 2.63
CA TRP A 113 9.41 -1.24 3.67
C TRP A 113 10.76 -1.37 4.35
N VAL A 114 11.22 -2.59 4.66
CA VAL A 114 12.56 -2.85 5.22
C VAL A 114 13.65 -2.44 4.24
N ASP A 115 13.48 -2.74 2.95
CA ASP A 115 14.43 -2.33 1.91
C ASP A 115 14.58 -0.80 1.84
N ASP A 116 13.46 -0.09 1.85
CA ASP A 116 13.43 1.38 1.81
C ASP A 116 13.91 2.00 3.13
N TYR A 117 13.55 1.42 4.28
CA TYR A 117 13.99 1.87 5.58
C TYR A 117 15.53 1.85 5.70
N ARG A 118 16.18 0.77 5.25
CA ARG A 118 17.63 0.68 5.24
C ARG A 118 18.27 1.74 4.36
N LYS A 119 17.69 2.02 3.20
CA LYS A 119 18.19 3.07 2.29
C LYS A 119 18.09 4.47 2.91
N VAL A 120 17.00 4.74 3.63
CA VAL A 120 16.72 6.07 4.18
C VAL A 120 17.43 6.29 5.53
N VAL A 121 17.29 5.35 6.47
CA VAL A 121 17.76 5.53 7.85
C VAL A 121 19.20 5.08 8.02
N GLU A 122 19.56 3.92 7.47
CA GLU A 122 20.92 3.41 7.55
C GLU A 122 21.87 4.04 6.50
N LYS A 123 21.31 4.86 5.58
CA LYS A 123 22.05 5.48 4.46
C LYS A 123 22.80 4.46 3.61
N ASP A 124 22.36 3.19 3.63
CA ASP A 124 22.90 2.13 2.81
C ASP A 124 22.19 2.14 1.45
N SER A 125 22.84 2.76 0.47
CA SER A 125 22.31 2.85 -0.90
C SER A 125 22.02 1.50 -1.57
N ARG A 126 22.51 0.38 -1.01
CA ARG A 126 22.30 -0.97 -1.51
C ARG A 126 20.98 -1.57 -1.00
N GLY A 127 20.44 -1.05 0.12
CA GLY A 127 19.20 -1.57 0.74
C GLY A 127 19.36 -3.01 1.23
N LEU A 128 18.34 -3.82 1.05
CA LEU A 128 18.37 -5.23 1.39
C LEU A 128 19.20 -6.00 0.35
N PRO A 129 20.19 -6.83 0.75
CA PRO A 129 20.95 -7.66 -0.19
C PRO A 129 20.00 -8.53 -1.03
N ALA A 130 20.24 -8.62 -2.35
CA ALA A 130 19.34 -9.29 -3.29
C ALA A 130 19.01 -10.74 -2.89
N ARG A 131 19.96 -11.45 -2.28
CA ARG A 131 19.77 -12.81 -1.78
C ARG A 131 18.66 -12.90 -0.72
N TRP A 132 18.66 -11.99 0.26
CA TRP A 132 17.69 -11.95 1.33
C TRP A 132 16.32 -11.49 0.84
N LYS A 133 16.30 -10.51 -0.07
CA LYS A 133 15.07 -10.05 -0.71
C LYS A 133 14.40 -11.19 -1.48
N TYR A 134 15.16 -11.90 -2.31
CA TYR A 134 14.65 -13.04 -3.08
C TYR A 134 14.19 -14.19 -2.17
N PHE A 135 14.97 -14.50 -1.13
CA PHE A 135 14.61 -15.54 -0.16
C PHE A 135 13.26 -15.26 0.51
N TRP A 136 13.10 -14.06 1.07
CA TRP A 136 11.85 -13.70 1.75
C TRP A 136 10.67 -13.61 0.80
N GLN A 137 10.85 -13.12 -0.41
CA GLN A 137 9.80 -13.12 -1.43
C GLN A 137 9.38 -14.53 -1.83
N SER A 138 10.32 -15.48 -1.91
CA SER A 138 10.03 -16.89 -2.22
C SER A 138 9.37 -17.64 -1.06
N VAL A 139 9.59 -17.22 0.18
CA VAL A 139 8.94 -17.83 1.36
C VAL A 139 7.51 -17.34 1.51
N VAL A 140 7.23 -16.09 1.13
CA VAL A 140 5.89 -15.49 1.23
C VAL A 140 4.99 -15.91 0.06
N GLY A 141 5.52 -16.11 -1.14
CA GLY A 141 4.77 -16.50 -2.34
C GLY A 141 4.66 -17.99 -2.49
#